data_63c06a08746b7dcfeef4eadeec9d0389
#
_entry.id   63c06a08746b7dcfeef4eadeec9d0389
#
_cell.length_a   1.000
_cell.length_b   1.000
_cell.length_c   1.000
_cell.angle_alpha   90.00
_cell.angle_beta   90.00
_cell.angle_gamma   90.00
#
_symmetry.space_group_name_H-M   'P 1'
#
loop_
_entity.id
_entity.type
_entity.pdbx_description
1 polymer ?
#
loop_
_entity_poly.entity_id
_entity_poly.type
_entity_poly.pdbx_seq_one_letter_code
_entity_poly.pdbx_strand_id
1 'polypeptide(L)'
;YIFLSISLLLLFYIFYKAQIVHGGLESVYYLKYYYFSFSLIILSLFSFKLSKEIKFMISTVIIASTFSLYIAEIVLLKINNYEDTAIKKFALKKNPNFDLRSQYEAYMDFKRIDENYVNPVLPKHFIYDYNVKLYPLSGIPNKPVVSCNENGYFATYNNDRFGFNNPDNQWDIKTIDYVLLGDSATHGDCVNEPDTIGGKLRSYNNVNSLLNLAQAGNDQLIEYATLKEYMPTGKIKNVLILYHENNDLPGLSLSLKHPILKKYFDDENFSQKLKNKVTELKKIKEESMSKRTERGKKQQDDLDWIKANKKIYERRKLITLIRNTIVFTRIRTELIEGNRFEKAEEDVFKEFEEILMKYKKFLKAKDINFYFVYLPDIRRYIDNEKK
;
A
#
# COMPACT_ATOMS: atom_id res chain seq x y z
N TYR A 1 9.12 16.35 43.94
CA TYR A 1 7.65 16.34 44.01
C TYR A 1 7.00 16.41 42.63
N ILE A 2 7.37 17.35 41.74
CA ILE A 2 6.77 17.52 40.40
C ILE A 2 6.83 16.22 39.57
N PHE A 3 8.00 15.56 39.54
CA PHE A 3 8.19 14.33 38.78
C PHE A 3 7.27 13.21 39.31
N LEU A 4 7.12 13.06 40.62
CA LEU A 4 6.21 12.10 41.23
C LEU A 4 4.74 12.41 40.89
N SER A 5 4.35 13.69 40.96
CA SER A 5 2.98 14.10 40.62
C SER A 5 2.65 13.80 39.16
N ILE A 6 3.56 14.05 38.22
CA ILE A 6 3.39 13.73 36.81
C ILE A 6 3.26 12.21 36.61
N SER A 7 4.08 11.41 37.29
CA SER A 7 4.02 9.93 37.19
C SER A 7 2.70 9.37 37.73
N LEU A 8 2.18 9.92 38.78
CA LEU A 8 0.87 9.55 39.34
C LEU A 8 -0.29 9.96 38.40
N LEU A 9 -0.25 11.17 37.86
CA LEU A 9 -1.24 11.61 36.87
C LEU A 9 -1.24 10.72 35.62
N LEU A 10 -0.06 10.30 35.17
CA LEU A 10 0.06 9.35 34.04
C LEU A 10 -0.58 8.01 34.38
N LEU A 11 -0.33 7.45 35.58
CA LEU A 11 -0.95 6.20 36.02
C LEU A 11 -2.49 6.33 36.07
N PHE A 12 -2.99 7.44 36.60
CA PHE A 12 -4.42 7.73 36.63
C PHE A 12 -5.04 7.82 35.22
N TYR A 13 -4.34 8.48 34.31
CA TYR A 13 -4.77 8.59 32.93
C TYR A 13 -4.83 7.22 32.22
N ILE A 14 -3.80 6.37 32.43
CA ILE A 14 -3.77 5.00 31.89
C ILE A 14 -4.95 4.19 32.45
N PHE A 15 -5.19 4.26 33.76
CA PHE A 15 -6.32 3.60 34.39
C PHE A 15 -7.66 4.07 33.82
N TYR A 16 -7.86 5.39 33.71
CA TYR A 16 -9.07 5.95 33.10
C TYR A 16 -9.30 5.45 31.69
N LYS A 17 -8.26 5.44 30.85
CA LYS A 17 -8.35 4.93 29.49
C LYS A 17 -8.65 3.43 29.45
N ALA A 18 -7.92 2.62 30.19
CA ALA A 18 -8.05 1.17 30.17
C ALA A 18 -9.39 0.68 30.73
N GLN A 19 -9.83 1.24 31.85
CA GLN A 19 -10.99 0.71 32.59
C GLN A 19 -12.29 1.45 32.25
N ILE A 20 -12.25 2.78 32.10
CA ILE A 20 -13.47 3.57 31.91
C ILE A 20 -13.78 3.74 30.41
N VAL A 21 -12.79 4.12 29.61
CA VAL A 21 -13.02 4.37 28.17
C VAL A 21 -13.16 3.06 27.38
N HIS A 22 -12.31 2.06 27.65
CA HIS A 22 -12.28 0.77 26.94
C HIS A 22 -12.92 -0.39 27.74
N GLY A 23 -13.52 -0.11 28.89
CA GLY A 23 -14.25 -1.10 29.68
C GLY A 23 -13.47 -2.35 30.09
N GLY A 24 -12.11 -2.24 30.16
CA GLY A 24 -11.22 -3.36 30.47
C GLY A 24 -10.94 -4.33 29.31
N LEU A 25 -11.59 -4.16 28.16
CA LEU A 25 -11.48 -5.08 27.01
C LEU A 25 -10.06 -5.13 26.40
N GLU A 26 -9.28 -4.05 26.55
CA GLU A 26 -7.91 -3.94 26.03
C GLU A 26 -6.85 -4.02 27.13
N SER A 27 -7.13 -4.70 28.24
CA SER A 27 -6.24 -4.74 29.41
C SER A 27 -4.81 -5.19 29.09
N VAL A 28 -4.63 -6.18 28.21
CA VAL A 28 -3.33 -6.68 27.79
C VAL A 28 -2.53 -5.60 27.03
N TYR A 29 -3.19 -4.79 26.20
CA TYR A 29 -2.57 -3.67 25.50
C TYR A 29 -2.06 -2.60 26.48
N TYR A 30 -2.83 -2.32 27.54
CA TYR A 30 -2.48 -1.31 28.53
C TYR A 30 -1.43 -1.77 29.55
N LEU A 31 -1.16 -3.07 29.67
CA LEU A 31 -0.24 -3.63 30.66
C LEU A 31 1.16 -3.00 30.59
N LYS A 32 1.71 -2.82 29.38
CA LYS A 32 3.02 -2.17 29.16
C LYS A 32 3.06 -0.73 29.66
N TYR A 33 1.96 0.00 29.55
CA TYR A 33 1.87 1.38 30.03
C TYR A 33 1.77 1.46 31.56
N TYR A 34 1.11 0.49 32.19
CA TYR A 34 1.13 0.34 33.64
C TYR A 34 2.56 0.08 34.13
N TYR A 35 3.29 -0.87 33.54
CA TYR A 35 4.68 -1.14 33.94
C TYR A 35 5.56 0.12 33.78
N PHE A 36 5.41 0.83 32.68
CA PHE A 36 6.14 2.08 32.43
C PHE A 36 5.82 3.12 33.51
N SER A 37 4.56 3.34 33.82
CA SER A 37 4.13 4.32 34.83
C SER A 37 4.60 3.93 36.25
N PHE A 38 4.53 2.66 36.62
CA PHE A 38 5.06 2.18 37.90
C PHE A 38 6.58 2.37 37.99
N SER A 39 7.32 2.09 36.92
CA SER A 39 8.76 2.32 36.87
C SER A 39 9.10 3.79 37.09
N LEU A 40 8.34 4.72 36.49
CA LEU A 40 8.52 6.16 36.72
C LEU A 40 8.25 6.57 38.16
N ILE A 41 7.25 5.99 38.81
CA ILE A 41 6.94 6.24 40.23
C ILE A 41 8.09 5.76 41.11
N ILE A 42 8.61 4.55 40.87
CA ILE A 42 9.76 4.00 41.63
C ILE A 42 10.99 4.90 41.44
N LEU A 43 11.31 5.30 40.20
CA LEU A 43 12.40 6.22 39.93
C LEU A 43 12.21 7.58 40.61
N SER A 44 10.98 8.09 40.63
CA SER A 44 10.64 9.32 41.32
C SER A 44 10.90 9.22 42.84
N LEU A 45 10.46 8.12 43.46
CA LEU A 45 10.69 7.85 44.87
C LEU A 45 12.19 7.69 45.20
N PHE A 46 12.92 6.97 44.34
CA PHE A 46 14.36 6.83 44.48
C PHE A 46 15.10 8.16 44.36
N SER A 47 14.57 9.07 43.51
CA SER A 47 15.18 10.40 43.34
C SER A 47 15.24 11.22 44.62
N PHE A 48 14.37 10.96 45.61
CA PHE A 48 14.47 11.70 46.91
C PHE A 48 15.78 11.45 47.66
N LYS A 49 16.42 10.28 47.45
CA LYS A 49 17.67 9.89 48.07
C LYS A 49 18.93 10.49 47.39
N LEU A 50 18.77 11.05 46.16
CA LEU A 50 19.89 11.62 45.42
C LEU A 50 20.34 12.97 45.99
N SER A 51 21.62 13.30 45.79
CA SER A 51 22.18 14.64 46.14
C SER A 51 21.55 15.73 45.24
N LYS A 52 21.59 16.96 45.69
CA LYS A 52 21.07 18.11 44.91
C LYS A 52 21.77 18.27 43.56
N GLU A 53 23.07 18.01 43.49
CA GLU A 53 23.89 18.09 42.28
C GLU A 53 23.47 17.04 41.23
N ILE A 54 23.29 15.79 41.67
CA ILE A 54 22.82 14.71 40.79
C ILE A 54 21.39 14.99 40.28
N LYS A 55 20.50 15.50 41.14
CA LYS A 55 19.16 15.92 40.72
C LYS A 55 19.20 17.00 39.65
N PHE A 56 20.06 18.02 39.86
CA PHE A 56 20.23 19.09 38.88
C PHE A 56 20.76 18.56 37.54
N MET A 57 21.80 17.75 37.57
CA MET A 57 22.36 17.12 36.36
C MET A 57 21.32 16.28 35.58
N ILE A 58 20.59 15.40 36.27
CA ILE A 58 19.53 14.56 35.64
C ILE A 58 18.44 15.46 35.06
N SER A 59 18.00 16.49 35.80
CA SER A 59 16.95 17.39 35.31
C SER A 59 17.40 18.16 34.06
N THR A 60 18.64 18.62 34.04
CA THR A 60 19.22 19.33 32.88
C THR A 60 19.27 18.39 31.65
N VAL A 61 19.71 17.14 31.82
CA VAL A 61 19.76 16.16 30.74
C VAL A 61 18.34 15.85 30.22
N ILE A 62 17.36 15.65 31.09
CA ILE A 62 15.96 15.39 30.70
C ILE A 62 15.40 16.59 29.92
N ILE A 63 15.61 17.82 30.41
CA ILE A 63 15.10 19.02 29.74
C ILE A 63 15.77 19.17 28.36
N ALA A 64 17.10 19.05 28.29
CA ALA A 64 17.81 19.15 27.02
C ALA A 64 17.41 18.09 26.01
N SER A 65 17.28 16.83 26.45
CA SER A 65 16.82 15.73 25.60
C SER A 65 15.38 15.95 25.10
N THR A 66 14.47 16.36 25.98
CA THR A 66 13.08 16.65 25.61
C THR A 66 13.01 17.80 24.60
N PHE A 67 13.78 18.86 24.82
CA PHE A 67 13.85 19.99 23.88
C PHE A 67 14.39 19.57 22.51
N SER A 68 15.44 18.76 22.48
CA SER A 68 16.02 18.22 21.24
C SER A 68 15.00 17.34 20.47
N LEU A 69 14.24 16.51 21.19
CA LEU A 69 13.17 15.68 20.57
C LEU A 69 12.07 16.57 19.97
N TYR A 70 11.67 17.65 20.62
CA TYR A 70 10.68 18.58 20.04
C TYR A 70 11.21 19.30 18.80
N ILE A 71 12.48 19.68 18.78
CA ILE A 71 13.10 20.25 17.57
C ILE A 71 13.08 19.22 16.43
N ALA A 72 13.49 17.98 16.70
CA ALA A 72 13.48 16.92 15.71
C ALA A 72 12.06 16.66 15.15
N GLU A 73 11.05 16.60 16.01
CA GLU A 73 9.64 16.44 15.60
C GLU A 73 9.18 17.57 14.67
N ILE A 74 9.49 18.83 15.01
CA ILE A 74 9.13 20.00 14.18
C ILE A 74 9.83 19.96 12.83
N VAL A 75 11.09 19.53 12.78
CA VAL A 75 11.85 19.38 11.53
C VAL A 75 11.22 18.30 10.65
N LEU A 76 10.93 17.12 11.21
CA LEU A 76 10.29 16.03 10.49
C LEU A 76 8.89 16.41 9.95
N LEU A 77 8.09 17.12 10.75
CA LEU A 77 6.79 17.65 10.32
C LEU A 77 6.91 18.64 9.14
N LYS A 78 7.98 19.45 9.10
CA LYS A 78 8.20 20.37 7.98
C LYS A 78 8.66 19.66 6.72
N ILE A 79 9.54 18.67 6.82
CA ILE A 79 10.07 17.92 5.67
C ILE A 79 8.91 17.26 4.91
N ASN A 80 8.05 16.52 5.58
CA ASN A 80 6.93 15.81 4.94
C ASN A 80 5.87 16.74 4.31
N ASN A 81 5.60 17.90 4.94
CA ASN A 81 4.69 18.90 4.33
C ASN A 81 5.30 19.58 3.08
N TYR A 82 6.63 19.59 2.96
CA TYR A 82 7.33 20.19 1.83
C TYR A 82 7.24 19.29 0.59
N GLU A 83 7.35 17.96 0.76
CA GLU A 83 7.36 17.00 -0.36
C GLU A 83 6.07 17.04 -1.19
N ASP A 84 4.88 16.97 -0.57
CA ASP A 84 3.60 17.03 -1.29
C ASP A 84 3.41 18.32 -2.09
N THR A 85 3.86 19.44 -1.54
CA THR A 85 3.73 20.74 -2.21
C THR A 85 4.77 20.89 -3.33
N ALA A 86 5.97 20.36 -3.13
CA ALA A 86 7.05 20.40 -4.12
C ALA A 86 6.72 19.52 -5.33
N ILE A 87 6.21 18.31 -5.12
CA ILE A 87 5.79 17.40 -6.20
C ILE A 87 4.72 18.05 -7.08
N LYS A 88 3.67 18.64 -6.49
CA LYS A 88 2.62 19.34 -7.25
C LYS A 88 3.16 20.54 -8.03
N LYS A 89 4.02 21.37 -7.41
CA LYS A 89 4.65 22.50 -8.09
C LYS A 89 5.57 22.05 -9.23
N PHE A 90 6.31 20.97 -9.03
CA PHE A 90 7.19 20.40 -10.04
C PHE A 90 6.39 19.84 -11.23
N ALA A 91 5.31 19.12 -10.96
CA ALA A 91 4.40 18.60 -11.96
C ALA A 91 3.80 19.72 -12.82
N LEU A 92 3.28 20.77 -12.20
CA LEU A 92 2.73 21.94 -12.90
C LEU A 92 3.80 22.73 -13.69
N LYS A 93 5.05 22.77 -13.20
CA LYS A 93 6.16 23.40 -13.93
C LYS A 93 6.54 22.63 -15.20
N LYS A 94 6.48 21.29 -15.14
CA LYS A 94 6.76 20.43 -16.30
C LYS A 94 5.59 20.39 -17.29
N ASN A 95 4.36 20.36 -16.79
CA ASN A 95 3.14 20.33 -17.61
C ASN A 95 2.13 21.32 -17.05
N PRO A 96 2.02 22.53 -17.63
CA PRO A 96 1.04 23.53 -17.22
C PRO A 96 -0.42 23.06 -17.31
N ASN A 97 -0.68 22.06 -18.16
CA ASN A 97 -2.01 21.46 -18.37
C ASN A 97 -2.23 20.22 -17.51
N PHE A 98 -1.42 20.03 -16.46
CA PHE A 98 -1.57 18.89 -15.55
C PHE A 98 -2.99 18.86 -14.95
N ASP A 99 -3.69 17.75 -15.14
CA ASP A 99 -5.04 17.56 -14.62
C ASP A 99 -4.99 17.45 -13.09
N LEU A 100 -5.53 18.43 -12.39
CA LEU A 100 -5.52 18.53 -10.93
C LEU A 100 -6.78 17.99 -10.26
N ARG A 101 -7.72 17.44 -11.05
CA ARG A 101 -8.92 16.83 -10.48
C ARG A 101 -8.55 15.70 -9.52
N SER A 102 -9.38 15.46 -8.52
CA SER A 102 -9.28 14.25 -7.72
C SER A 102 -9.66 13.01 -8.54
N GLN A 103 -9.26 11.83 -8.08
CA GLN A 103 -9.68 10.56 -8.70
C GLN A 103 -11.22 10.45 -8.78
N TYR A 104 -11.94 10.95 -7.77
CA TYR A 104 -13.39 10.92 -7.74
C TYR A 104 -14.00 11.86 -8.78
N GLU A 105 -13.50 13.08 -8.90
CA GLU A 105 -13.97 14.06 -9.92
C GLU A 105 -13.75 13.52 -11.33
N ALA A 106 -12.54 13.04 -11.62
CA ALA A 106 -12.24 12.45 -12.92
C ALA A 106 -13.14 11.25 -13.23
N TYR A 107 -13.28 10.30 -12.28
CA TYR A 107 -14.18 9.16 -12.44
C TYR A 107 -15.62 9.59 -12.73
N MET A 108 -16.16 10.58 -12.02
CA MET A 108 -17.52 11.07 -12.25
C MET A 108 -17.69 11.74 -13.61
N ASP A 109 -16.68 12.44 -14.12
CA ASP A 109 -16.71 13.03 -15.44
C ASP A 109 -16.65 11.95 -16.54
N PHE A 110 -15.78 10.95 -16.43
CA PHE A 110 -15.78 9.81 -17.36
C PHE A 110 -17.11 9.04 -17.34
N LYS A 111 -17.68 8.85 -16.16
CA LYS A 111 -18.98 8.16 -16.02
C LYS A 111 -20.15 8.94 -16.62
N ARG A 112 -20.07 10.26 -16.73
CA ARG A 112 -21.07 11.08 -17.46
C ARG A 112 -20.99 10.89 -18.98
N ILE A 113 -19.77 10.56 -19.49
CA ILE A 113 -19.55 10.30 -20.92
C ILE A 113 -20.03 8.89 -21.26
N ASP A 114 -19.66 7.90 -20.44
CA ASP A 114 -20.10 6.52 -20.54
C ASP A 114 -20.31 5.92 -19.14
N GLU A 115 -21.55 5.55 -18.83
CA GLU A 115 -21.93 4.98 -17.52
C GLU A 115 -21.21 3.69 -17.16
N ASN A 116 -20.60 3.02 -18.15
CA ASN A 116 -19.84 1.79 -17.97
C ASN A 116 -18.49 1.98 -17.31
N TYR A 117 -17.94 3.20 -17.28
CA TYR A 117 -16.69 3.45 -16.59
C TYR A 117 -16.74 3.06 -15.11
N VAL A 118 -15.70 2.41 -14.65
CA VAL A 118 -15.54 1.97 -13.26
C VAL A 118 -14.23 2.48 -12.65
N ASN A 119 -14.20 2.57 -11.32
CA ASN A 119 -12.95 2.72 -10.59
C ASN A 119 -12.19 1.39 -10.56
N PRO A 120 -10.85 1.41 -10.49
CA PRO A 120 -10.04 0.20 -10.40
C PRO A 120 -10.43 -0.63 -9.17
N VAL A 121 -10.60 -1.94 -9.39
CA VAL A 121 -10.71 -2.93 -8.32
C VAL A 121 -9.50 -3.85 -8.44
N LEU A 122 -8.64 -3.84 -7.43
CA LEU A 122 -7.36 -4.51 -7.42
C LEU A 122 -7.33 -5.62 -6.37
N PRO A 123 -6.54 -6.69 -6.54
CA PRO A 123 -6.40 -7.76 -5.54
C PRO A 123 -6.03 -7.25 -4.16
N LYS A 124 -5.12 -6.29 -4.05
CA LYS A 124 -4.71 -5.66 -2.78
C LYS A 124 -5.86 -5.05 -1.97
N HIS A 125 -7.00 -4.74 -2.59
CA HIS A 125 -8.14 -4.18 -1.88
C HIS A 125 -8.82 -5.18 -0.94
N PHE A 126 -8.55 -6.46 -1.11
CA PHE A 126 -9.11 -7.56 -0.33
C PHE A 126 -8.13 -8.13 0.70
N ILE A 127 -6.90 -7.61 0.79
CA ILE A 127 -5.83 -8.17 1.61
C ILE A 127 -6.15 -8.23 3.11
N TYR A 128 -7.01 -7.35 3.60
CA TYR A 128 -7.49 -7.32 4.97
C TYR A 128 -8.91 -7.90 5.15
N ASP A 129 -9.54 -8.37 4.07
CA ASP A 129 -10.86 -9.00 4.14
C ASP A 129 -10.72 -10.52 4.29
N TYR A 130 -10.41 -10.97 5.51
CA TYR A 130 -10.21 -12.38 5.83
C TYR A 130 -11.48 -13.23 5.72
N ASN A 131 -12.66 -12.61 5.57
CA ASN A 131 -13.95 -13.26 5.45
C ASN A 131 -14.45 -13.37 4.01
N VAL A 132 -13.71 -12.83 3.04
CA VAL A 132 -14.08 -12.97 1.64
C VAL A 132 -14.13 -14.44 1.24
N LYS A 133 -15.23 -14.86 0.57
CA LYS A 133 -15.41 -16.26 0.15
C LYS A 133 -14.51 -16.66 -1.00
N LEU A 134 -14.28 -15.73 -1.92
CA LEU A 134 -13.37 -15.86 -3.06
C LEU A 134 -12.46 -14.64 -3.06
N TYR A 135 -11.16 -14.84 -3.13
CA TYR A 135 -10.20 -13.76 -3.26
C TYR A 135 -10.09 -13.35 -4.73
N PRO A 136 -10.52 -12.12 -5.10
CA PRO A 136 -10.41 -11.66 -6.47
C PRO A 136 -8.97 -11.37 -6.86
N LEU A 137 -8.53 -11.90 -8.01
CA LEU A 137 -7.17 -11.74 -8.53
C LEU A 137 -7.09 -10.81 -9.76
N SER A 138 -8.20 -10.16 -10.11
CA SER A 138 -8.31 -9.26 -11.26
C SER A 138 -9.40 -8.19 -11.05
N GLY A 139 -9.48 -7.21 -11.95
CA GLY A 139 -10.49 -6.15 -11.96
C GLY A 139 -11.88 -6.62 -12.40
N ILE A 140 -12.82 -5.69 -12.58
CA ILE A 140 -14.20 -5.97 -13.04
C ILE A 140 -14.17 -6.31 -14.54
N PRO A 141 -14.69 -7.48 -14.97
CA PRO A 141 -14.65 -7.90 -16.37
C PRO A 141 -15.39 -6.97 -17.32
N ASN A 142 -14.88 -6.84 -18.56
CA ASN A 142 -15.52 -6.12 -19.66
C ASN A 142 -15.96 -4.68 -19.32
N LYS A 143 -15.16 -3.96 -18.56
CA LYS A 143 -15.44 -2.57 -18.17
C LYS A 143 -14.28 -1.64 -18.52
N PRO A 144 -14.57 -0.42 -19.04
CA PRO A 144 -13.58 0.63 -19.10
C PRO A 144 -13.27 1.13 -17.69
N VAL A 145 -12.01 1.37 -17.41
CA VAL A 145 -11.49 1.75 -16.09
C VAL A 145 -10.85 3.12 -16.17
N VAL A 146 -11.15 4.00 -15.20
CA VAL A 146 -10.43 5.24 -14.98
C VAL A 146 -9.31 4.96 -13.97
N SER A 147 -8.07 4.91 -14.46
CA SER A 147 -6.90 4.66 -13.63
C SER A 147 -6.44 5.94 -12.91
N CYS A 148 -5.18 6.06 -12.64
CA CYS A 148 -4.58 7.16 -11.90
C CYS A 148 -3.95 8.22 -12.81
N ASN A 149 -3.49 9.32 -12.20
CA ASN A 149 -2.84 10.42 -12.88
C ASN A 149 -1.44 10.66 -12.27
N GLU A 150 -0.40 10.26 -12.98
CA GLU A 150 1.00 10.59 -12.66
C GLU A 150 1.66 11.46 -13.74
N ASN A 151 1.08 11.45 -14.94
CA ASN A 151 1.66 12.10 -16.12
C ASN A 151 0.90 13.38 -16.55
N GLY A 152 -0.06 13.84 -15.77
CA GLY A 152 -0.87 15.02 -16.06
C GLY A 152 -2.21 14.73 -16.73
N TYR A 153 -2.58 13.47 -16.87
CA TYR A 153 -3.88 13.02 -17.35
C TYR A 153 -4.31 11.75 -16.59
N PHE A 154 -5.60 11.52 -16.49
CA PHE A 154 -6.11 10.25 -15.98
C PHE A 154 -6.05 9.20 -17.07
N ALA A 155 -5.22 8.19 -16.88
CA ALA A 155 -5.13 7.06 -17.78
C ALA A 155 -6.41 6.23 -17.77
N THR A 156 -6.76 5.65 -18.94
CA THR A 156 -7.89 4.74 -19.05
C THR A 156 -7.47 3.46 -19.77
N TYR A 157 -8.13 2.36 -19.44
CA TYR A 157 -7.94 1.09 -20.13
C TYR A 157 -9.23 0.27 -20.11
N ASN A 158 -9.32 -0.75 -20.96
CA ASN A 158 -10.45 -1.67 -20.98
C ASN A 158 -10.03 -3.00 -20.35
N ASN A 159 -10.77 -3.42 -19.34
CA ASN A 159 -10.65 -4.77 -18.81
C ASN A 159 -11.17 -5.81 -19.81
N ASP A 160 -10.41 -6.87 -20.01
CA ASP A 160 -10.82 -8.05 -20.77
C ASP A 160 -11.93 -8.85 -20.04
N ARG A 161 -12.33 -9.98 -20.64
CA ARG A 161 -13.37 -10.89 -20.11
C ARG A 161 -13.10 -11.43 -18.71
N PHE A 162 -11.85 -11.34 -18.21
CA PHE A 162 -11.47 -11.76 -16.87
C PHE A 162 -11.09 -10.60 -15.95
N GLY A 163 -10.99 -9.38 -16.47
CA GLY A 163 -10.70 -8.17 -15.69
C GLY A 163 -9.22 -7.77 -15.67
N PHE A 164 -8.44 -8.14 -16.69
CA PHE A 164 -7.06 -7.69 -16.87
C PHE A 164 -6.99 -6.64 -17.99
N ASN A 165 -5.91 -5.85 -17.97
CA ASN A 165 -5.64 -4.84 -18.97
C ASN A 165 -5.06 -5.45 -20.26
N ASN A 166 -5.95 -6.05 -21.06
CA ASN A 166 -5.61 -6.65 -22.35
C ASN A 166 -6.68 -6.37 -23.41
N PRO A 167 -6.30 -6.37 -24.70
CA PRO A 167 -7.26 -6.64 -25.76
C PRO A 167 -7.88 -8.02 -25.55
N ASP A 168 -9.22 -8.09 -25.49
CA ASP A 168 -9.93 -9.32 -25.09
C ASP A 168 -9.67 -10.53 -26.02
N ASN A 169 -9.44 -10.26 -27.31
CA ASN A 169 -9.13 -11.28 -28.32
C ASN A 169 -7.82 -12.04 -28.07
N GLN A 170 -6.94 -11.53 -27.21
CA GLN A 170 -5.70 -12.24 -26.85
C GLN A 170 -5.98 -13.59 -26.16
N TRP A 171 -7.12 -13.73 -25.49
CA TRP A 171 -7.52 -14.98 -24.85
C TRP A 171 -7.92 -16.10 -25.84
N ASP A 172 -8.20 -15.75 -27.09
CA ASP A 172 -8.65 -16.71 -28.14
C ASP A 172 -7.47 -17.23 -28.98
N ILE A 173 -6.26 -16.71 -28.75
CA ILE A 173 -5.06 -17.09 -29.48
C ILE A 173 -4.56 -18.46 -29.00
N LYS A 174 -4.31 -19.37 -29.95
CA LYS A 174 -3.88 -20.76 -29.64
C LYS A 174 -2.46 -20.84 -29.08
N THR A 175 -1.58 -19.94 -29.45
CA THR A 175 -0.19 -19.89 -28.97
C THR A 175 0.12 -18.51 -28.45
N ILE A 176 0.37 -18.41 -27.16
CA ILE A 176 0.71 -17.16 -26.46
C ILE A 176 2.24 -17.08 -26.36
N ASP A 177 2.81 -16.02 -26.93
CA ASP A 177 4.25 -15.81 -26.90
C ASP A 177 4.73 -15.42 -25.50
N TYR A 178 3.98 -14.53 -24.82
CA TYR A 178 4.34 -14.03 -23.50
C TYR A 178 3.12 -13.92 -22.58
N VAL A 179 3.30 -14.35 -21.34
CA VAL A 179 2.43 -13.99 -20.21
C VAL A 179 3.26 -13.14 -19.26
N LEU A 180 2.77 -11.94 -18.94
CA LEU A 180 3.41 -11.05 -17.98
C LEU A 180 2.75 -11.17 -16.61
N LEU A 181 3.55 -11.19 -15.56
CA LEU A 181 3.17 -11.08 -14.16
C LEU A 181 3.96 -9.94 -13.53
N GLY A 182 3.41 -9.30 -12.54
CA GLY A 182 4.03 -8.17 -11.87
C GLY A 182 3.00 -7.26 -11.21
N ASP A 183 3.49 -6.13 -10.77
CA ASP A 183 2.75 -5.11 -10.04
C ASP A 183 2.21 -3.96 -10.96
N SER A 184 2.16 -2.74 -10.40
CA SER A 184 1.66 -1.54 -11.09
C SER A 184 2.44 -1.20 -12.37
N ALA A 185 3.76 -1.36 -12.37
CA ALA A 185 4.59 -1.06 -13.54
C ALA A 185 4.26 -2.00 -14.69
N THR A 186 4.09 -3.29 -14.42
CA THR A 186 3.74 -4.30 -15.41
C THR A 186 2.29 -4.17 -15.87
N HIS A 187 1.38 -3.85 -14.95
CA HIS A 187 -0.04 -3.60 -15.26
C HIS A 187 -0.20 -2.41 -16.23
N GLY A 188 0.72 -1.45 -16.19
CA GLY A 188 0.62 -0.18 -16.91
C GLY A 188 -0.25 0.83 -16.18
N ASP A 189 -0.17 0.86 -14.83
CA ASP A 189 -0.95 1.79 -14.03
C ASP A 189 -0.55 3.24 -14.33
N CYS A 190 -1.51 4.16 -14.36
CA CYS A 190 -1.35 5.58 -14.72
C CYS A 190 -0.81 5.85 -16.15
N VAL A 191 -0.81 4.85 -17.05
CA VAL A 191 -0.32 4.97 -18.42
C VAL A 191 -1.35 4.42 -19.41
N ASN A 192 -1.57 5.14 -20.51
CA ASN A 192 -2.43 4.64 -21.59
C ASN A 192 -1.68 3.65 -22.50
N GLU A 193 -2.39 2.68 -23.09
CA GLU A 193 -1.93 1.99 -24.27
C GLU A 193 -1.71 3.03 -25.43
N PRO A 194 -0.65 2.96 -26.21
CA PRO A 194 0.34 1.88 -26.35
C PRO A 194 1.62 2.05 -25.51
N ASP A 195 1.63 2.95 -24.52
CA ASP A 195 2.84 3.30 -23.77
C ASP A 195 3.12 2.41 -22.56
N THR A 196 2.21 1.46 -22.24
CA THR A 196 2.43 0.44 -21.22
C THR A 196 3.53 -0.55 -21.65
N ILE A 197 4.14 -1.27 -20.68
CA ILE A 197 5.09 -2.36 -20.98
C ILE A 197 4.44 -3.38 -21.92
N GLY A 198 3.21 -3.80 -21.65
CA GLY A 198 2.46 -4.72 -22.49
C GLY A 198 2.23 -4.19 -23.90
N GLY A 199 1.83 -2.91 -24.04
CA GLY A 199 1.65 -2.23 -25.32
C GLY A 199 2.93 -2.14 -26.12
N LYS A 200 4.04 -1.74 -25.50
CA LYS A 200 5.35 -1.68 -26.16
C LYS A 200 5.79 -3.07 -26.66
N LEU A 201 5.65 -4.10 -25.81
CA LEU A 201 6.01 -5.46 -26.24
C LEU A 201 5.16 -5.95 -27.38
N ARG A 202 3.84 -5.68 -27.41
CA ARG A 202 2.96 -6.02 -28.54
C ARG A 202 3.31 -5.30 -29.83
N SER A 203 3.97 -4.16 -29.76
CA SER A 203 4.40 -3.40 -30.95
C SER A 203 5.63 -3.97 -31.67
N TYR A 204 6.35 -4.91 -31.07
CA TYR A 204 7.47 -5.57 -31.73
C TYR A 204 7.01 -6.63 -32.73
N ASN A 205 7.61 -6.63 -33.93
CA ASN A 205 7.21 -7.51 -35.04
C ASN A 205 7.31 -9.00 -34.78
N ASN A 206 8.08 -9.43 -33.78
CA ASN A 206 8.26 -10.83 -33.40
C ASN A 206 7.41 -11.26 -32.18
N VAL A 207 6.53 -10.38 -31.68
CA VAL A 207 5.55 -10.70 -30.63
C VAL A 207 4.17 -10.73 -31.24
N ASN A 208 3.61 -11.93 -31.43
CA ASN A 208 2.28 -12.08 -32.03
C ASN A 208 1.16 -12.08 -31.00
N SER A 209 1.48 -12.41 -29.74
CA SER A 209 0.49 -12.54 -28.68
C SER A 209 1.09 -12.33 -27.29
N LEU A 210 0.38 -11.56 -26.47
CA LEU A 210 0.82 -11.26 -25.11
C LEU A 210 -0.40 -11.07 -24.20
N LEU A 211 -0.42 -11.80 -23.08
CA LEU A 211 -1.36 -11.58 -21.99
C LEU A 211 -0.66 -10.97 -20.78
N ASN A 212 -1.13 -9.82 -20.36
CA ASN A 212 -0.69 -9.14 -19.15
C ASN A 212 -1.65 -9.51 -18.02
N LEU A 213 -1.20 -10.33 -17.06
CA LEU A 213 -1.96 -10.75 -15.87
C LEU A 213 -1.55 -9.95 -14.61
N ALA A 214 -0.74 -8.91 -14.77
CA ALA A 214 -0.34 -8.05 -13.67
C ALA A 214 -1.51 -7.19 -13.15
N GLN A 215 -1.44 -6.83 -11.88
CA GLN A 215 -2.36 -5.90 -11.24
C GLN A 215 -1.60 -5.02 -10.24
N ALA A 216 -1.96 -3.75 -10.14
CA ALA A 216 -1.28 -2.82 -9.27
C ALA A 216 -1.30 -3.28 -7.80
N GLY A 217 -0.10 -3.33 -7.20
CA GLY A 217 0.12 -3.73 -5.81
C GLY A 217 0.03 -5.23 -5.56
N ASN A 218 0.20 -6.05 -6.60
CA ASN A 218 0.45 -7.48 -6.43
C ASN A 218 1.84 -7.70 -5.82
N ASP A 219 1.96 -8.78 -5.09
CA ASP A 219 3.19 -9.43 -4.68
C ASP A 219 3.29 -10.82 -5.31
N GLN A 220 4.42 -11.51 -5.12
CA GLN A 220 4.72 -12.77 -5.80
C GLN A 220 3.73 -13.89 -5.48
N LEU A 221 3.09 -13.88 -4.30
CA LEU A 221 2.08 -14.90 -3.95
C LEU A 221 0.76 -14.63 -4.68
N ILE A 222 0.34 -13.37 -4.76
CA ILE A 222 -0.85 -12.96 -5.55
C ILE A 222 -0.62 -13.25 -7.03
N GLU A 223 0.57 -12.95 -7.56
CA GLU A 223 0.94 -13.23 -8.95
C GLU A 223 0.94 -14.74 -9.23
N TYR A 224 1.50 -15.55 -8.33
CA TYR A 224 1.50 -17.01 -8.46
C TYR A 224 0.06 -17.57 -8.46
N ALA A 225 -0.78 -17.09 -7.55
CA ALA A 225 -2.19 -17.42 -7.51
C ALA A 225 -2.90 -17.03 -8.84
N THR A 226 -2.60 -15.82 -9.35
CA THR A 226 -3.14 -15.32 -10.62
C THR A 226 -2.75 -16.20 -11.80
N LEU A 227 -1.48 -16.57 -11.90
CA LEU A 227 -1.01 -17.48 -12.93
C LEU A 227 -1.75 -18.82 -12.87
N LYS A 228 -1.91 -19.41 -11.69
CA LYS A 228 -2.63 -20.71 -11.51
C LYS A 228 -4.10 -20.61 -11.92
N GLU A 229 -4.77 -19.52 -11.57
CA GLU A 229 -6.21 -19.36 -11.82
C GLU A 229 -6.52 -18.95 -13.27
N TYR A 230 -5.66 -18.13 -13.88
CA TYR A 230 -5.93 -17.52 -15.19
C TYR A 230 -4.98 -17.97 -16.29
N MET A 231 -4.20 -19.03 -16.07
CA MET A 231 -3.35 -19.59 -17.14
C MET A 231 -4.18 -19.86 -18.40
N PRO A 232 -3.79 -19.33 -19.58
CA PRO A 232 -4.47 -19.61 -20.85
C PRO A 232 -4.54 -21.11 -21.14
N THR A 233 -5.56 -21.52 -21.87
CA THR A 233 -5.73 -22.93 -22.30
C THR A 233 -4.85 -23.29 -23.49
N GLY A 234 -4.39 -22.28 -24.26
CA GLY A 234 -3.47 -22.45 -25.38
C GLY A 234 -2.04 -22.77 -24.97
N LYS A 235 -1.18 -23.03 -25.95
CA LYS A 235 0.26 -23.21 -25.71
C LYS A 235 0.88 -21.89 -25.31
N ILE A 236 1.59 -21.84 -24.18
CA ILE A 236 2.35 -20.68 -23.72
C ILE A 236 3.84 -20.95 -23.96
N LYS A 237 4.54 -19.99 -24.55
CA LYS A 237 6.00 -20.12 -24.75
C LYS A 237 6.78 -19.60 -23.52
N ASN A 238 6.44 -18.40 -23.07
CA ASN A 238 7.24 -17.69 -22.07
C ASN A 238 6.35 -17.06 -20.99
N VAL A 239 6.77 -17.14 -19.74
CA VAL A 239 6.22 -16.39 -18.60
C VAL A 239 7.31 -15.48 -18.07
N LEU A 240 7.04 -14.19 -17.98
CA LEU A 240 7.92 -13.16 -17.43
C LEU A 240 7.33 -12.64 -16.13
N ILE A 241 8.08 -12.73 -15.04
CA ILE A 241 7.80 -12.00 -13.80
C ILE A 241 8.66 -10.75 -13.79
N LEU A 242 8.03 -9.59 -13.70
CA LEU A 242 8.71 -8.31 -13.56
C LEU A 242 8.65 -7.91 -12.08
N TYR A 243 9.74 -8.19 -11.37
CA TYR A 243 9.88 -7.90 -9.95
C TYR A 243 10.36 -6.47 -9.73
N HIS A 244 9.60 -5.68 -8.97
CA HIS A 244 9.98 -4.31 -8.59
C HIS A 244 10.57 -4.29 -7.18
N GLU A 245 11.83 -3.86 -7.06
CA GLU A 245 12.62 -3.92 -5.83
C GLU A 245 11.94 -3.32 -4.60
N ASN A 246 11.17 -2.27 -4.78
CA ASN A 246 10.79 -1.39 -3.67
C ASN A 246 9.49 -1.78 -2.95
N ASN A 247 8.61 -2.59 -3.54
CA ASN A 247 7.27 -2.83 -3.00
C ASN A 247 6.80 -4.29 -2.96
N ASP A 248 7.50 -5.19 -3.65
CA ASP A 248 7.01 -6.57 -3.80
C ASP A 248 7.20 -7.41 -2.53
N LEU A 249 8.36 -7.34 -1.86
CA LEU A 249 8.60 -8.10 -0.63
C LEU A 249 7.73 -7.66 0.56
N PRO A 250 7.52 -6.37 0.84
CA PRO A 250 6.63 -5.94 1.92
C PRO A 250 5.19 -6.45 1.77
N GLY A 251 4.68 -6.53 0.53
CA GLY A 251 3.36 -7.07 0.21
C GLY A 251 3.21 -8.54 0.57
N LEU A 252 4.24 -9.34 0.31
CA LEU A 252 4.26 -10.78 0.52
C LEU A 252 3.95 -11.17 1.98
N SER A 253 4.47 -10.42 2.96
CA SER A 253 4.19 -10.65 4.38
C SER A 253 2.69 -10.58 4.72
N LEU A 254 1.94 -9.71 4.03
CA LEU A 254 0.49 -9.59 4.22
C LEU A 254 -0.25 -10.72 3.51
N SER A 255 0.16 -11.06 2.30
CA SER A 255 -0.46 -12.13 1.51
C SER A 255 -0.32 -13.49 2.17
N LEU A 256 0.82 -13.79 2.78
CA LEU A 256 1.05 -15.02 3.56
C LEU A 256 0.15 -15.14 4.81
N LYS A 257 -0.38 -14.03 5.33
CA LYS A 257 -1.34 -14.02 6.44
C LYS A 257 -2.78 -14.20 5.99
N HIS A 258 -3.08 -13.96 4.71
CA HIS A 258 -4.45 -14.07 4.21
C HIS A 258 -4.86 -15.53 4.01
N PRO A 259 -5.98 -16.00 4.62
CA PRO A 259 -6.34 -17.43 4.68
C PRO A 259 -6.46 -18.11 3.31
N ILE A 260 -6.95 -17.39 2.28
CA ILE A 260 -7.10 -17.94 0.93
C ILE A 260 -5.76 -17.91 0.17
N LEU A 261 -5.01 -16.80 0.24
CA LEU A 261 -3.73 -16.68 -0.45
C LEU A 261 -2.72 -17.67 0.09
N LYS A 262 -2.67 -17.85 1.42
CA LYS A 262 -1.80 -18.82 2.06
C LYS A 262 -2.00 -20.25 1.53
N LYS A 263 -3.23 -20.64 1.13
CA LYS A 263 -3.47 -21.96 0.53
C LYS A 263 -2.74 -22.17 -0.79
N TYR A 264 -2.52 -21.11 -1.60
CA TYR A 264 -1.70 -21.23 -2.82
C TYR A 264 -0.22 -21.47 -2.50
N PHE A 265 0.24 -21.00 -1.34
CA PHE A 265 1.58 -21.29 -0.85
C PHE A 265 1.68 -22.69 -0.28
N ASP A 266 0.74 -23.12 0.57
CA ASP A 266 0.78 -24.37 1.31
C ASP A 266 0.42 -25.60 0.46
N ASP A 267 -0.47 -25.47 -0.54
CA ASP A 267 -1.01 -26.56 -1.36
C ASP A 267 -0.83 -26.30 -2.87
N GLU A 268 0.04 -27.08 -3.49
CA GLU A 268 0.29 -26.99 -4.92
C GLU A 268 -0.96 -27.30 -5.79
N ASN A 269 -1.94 -28.04 -5.27
CA ASN A 269 -3.15 -28.40 -5.99
C ASN A 269 -4.30 -27.42 -5.74
N PHE A 270 -4.16 -26.51 -4.79
CA PHE A 270 -5.22 -25.56 -4.48
C PHE A 270 -5.52 -24.63 -5.66
N SER A 271 -6.80 -24.47 -5.96
CA SER A 271 -7.35 -23.49 -6.91
C SER A 271 -8.76 -23.10 -6.47
N GLN A 272 -9.10 -21.86 -6.58
CA GLN A 272 -10.45 -21.33 -6.38
C GLN A 272 -11.34 -21.56 -7.62
N LYS A 273 -10.76 -21.94 -8.77
CA LYS A 273 -11.43 -22.09 -10.08
C LYS A 273 -12.11 -20.79 -10.54
N LEU A 274 -11.40 -19.66 -10.42
CA LEU A 274 -11.96 -18.31 -10.63
C LEU A 274 -12.48 -18.08 -12.04
N LYS A 275 -11.89 -18.68 -13.07
CA LYS A 275 -12.40 -18.60 -14.45
C LYS A 275 -13.86 -19.07 -14.57
N ASN A 276 -14.28 -20.03 -13.74
CA ASN A 276 -15.63 -20.57 -13.74
C ASN A 276 -16.59 -19.81 -12.83
N LYS A 277 -16.10 -18.81 -12.08
CA LYS A 277 -16.85 -18.06 -11.07
C LYS A 277 -16.93 -16.56 -11.37
N VAL A 278 -16.88 -16.20 -12.65
CA VAL A 278 -16.82 -14.78 -13.09
C VAL A 278 -18.02 -13.99 -12.56
N THR A 279 -19.22 -14.55 -12.57
CA THR A 279 -20.44 -13.89 -12.09
C THR A 279 -20.39 -13.63 -10.57
N GLU A 280 -19.92 -14.61 -9.79
CA GLU A 280 -19.79 -14.48 -8.33
C GLU A 280 -18.71 -13.45 -7.97
N LEU A 281 -17.56 -13.51 -8.65
CA LEU A 281 -16.48 -12.55 -8.51
C LEU A 281 -16.91 -11.13 -8.87
N LYS A 282 -17.70 -10.97 -9.93
CA LYS A 282 -18.24 -9.67 -10.35
C LYS A 282 -18.99 -8.99 -9.20
N LYS A 283 -19.87 -9.72 -8.52
CA LYS A 283 -20.62 -9.22 -7.36
C LYS A 283 -19.70 -8.69 -6.24
N ILE A 284 -18.68 -9.50 -5.87
CA ILE A 284 -17.71 -9.13 -4.83
C ILE A 284 -16.93 -7.86 -5.22
N LYS A 285 -16.52 -7.78 -6.49
CA LYS A 285 -15.77 -6.64 -7.02
C LYS A 285 -16.62 -5.37 -7.10
N GLU A 286 -17.88 -5.46 -7.55
CA GLU A 286 -18.80 -4.32 -7.62
C GLU A 286 -19.13 -3.77 -6.23
N GLU A 287 -19.31 -4.64 -5.22
CA GLU A 287 -19.48 -4.20 -3.83
C GLU A 287 -18.25 -3.46 -3.29
N SER A 288 -17.05 -3.99 -3.54
CA SER A 288 -15.80 -3.33 -3.19
C SER A 288 -15.66 -1.96 -3.87
N MET A 289 -15.97 -1.89 -5.17
CA MET A 289 -15.96 -0.65 -5.95
C MET A 289 -16.94 0.38 -5.37
N SER A 290 -18.16 -0.03 -5.03
CA SER A 290 -19.18 0.87 -4.45
C SER A 290 -18.67 1.50 -3.16
N LYS A 291 -18.14 0.69 -2.23
CA LYS A 291 -17.57 1.18 -0.96
C LYS A 291 -16.41 2.16 -1.18
N ARG A 292 -15.58 1.91 -2.18
CA ARG A 292 -14.46 2.80 -2.54
C ARG A 292 -14.92 4.10 -3.18
N THR A 293 -15.92 4.05 -4.05
CA THR A 293 -16.53 5.23 -4.66
C THR A 293 -17.17 6.14 -3.59
N GLU A 294 -17.85 5.55 -2.61
CA GLU A 294 -18.41 6.28 -1.48
C GLU A 294 -17.34 6.97 -0.63
N ARG A 295 -16.22 6.27 -0.36
CA ARG A 295 -15.06 6.87 0.31
C ARG A 295 -14.47 8.03 -0.49
N GLY A 296 -14.32 7.86 -1.81
CA GLY A 296 -13.84 8.90 -2.72
C GLY A 296 -14.75 10.12 -2.70
N LYS A 297 -16.08 9.94 -2.73
CA LYS A 297 -17.06 11.01 -2.57
C LYS A 297 -16.86 11.76 -1.25
N LYS A 298 -16.78 11.03 -0.15
CA LYS A 298 -16.56 11.65 1.16
C LYS A 298 -15.27 12.47 1.22
N GLN A 299 -14.18 11.95 0.63
CA GLN A 299 -12.92 12.70 0.54
C GLN A 299 -13.09 13.98 -0.29
N GLN A 300 -13.84 13.94 -1.38
CA GLN A 300 -14.14 15.11 -2.20
C GLN A 300 -14.97 16.13 -1.44
N ASP A 301 -16.03 15.69 -0.75
CA ASP A 301 -16.87 16.57 0.08
C ASP A 301 -16.01 17.25 1.18
N ASP A 302 -15.06 16.54 1.79
CA ASP A 302 -14.11 17.09 2.76
C ASP A 302 -13.18 18.14 2.11
N LEU A 303 -12.67 17.90 0.90
CA LEU A 303 -11.84 18.86 0.16
C LEU A 303 -12.63 20.13 -0.20
N ASP A 304 -13.85 19.99 -0.64
CA ASP A 304 -14.71 21.13 -1.00
C ASP A 304 -15.10 21.93 0.24
N TRP A 305 -15.36 21.25 1.36
CA TRP A 305 -15.54 21.92 2.64
C TRP A 305 -14.28 22.71 3.06
N ILE A 306 -13.09 22.14 2.88
CA ILE A 306 -11.79 22.80 3.18
C ILE A 306 -11.63 24.05 2.31
N LYS A 307 -11.91 23.96 1.01
CA LYS A 307 -11.84 25.12 0.08
C LYS A 307 -12.79 26.23 0.52
N ALA A 308 -14.04 25.88 0.85
CA ALA A 308 -15.06 26.82 1.29
C ALA A 308 -14.76 27.44 2.68
N ASN A 309 -14.11 26.71 3.56
CA ASN A 309 -13.86 27.08 4.97
C ASN A 309 -12.37 27.25 5.30
N LYS A 310 -11.58 27.80 4.39
CA LYS A 310 -10.11 27.87 4.48
C LYS A 310 -9.58 28.40 5.82
N LYS A 311 -10.18 29.49 6.36
CA LYS A 311 -9.74 30.07 7.66
C LYS A 311 -9.96 29.11 8.83
N ILE A 312 -11.09 28.40 8.84
CA ILE A 312 -11.42 27.42 9.89
C ILE A 312 -10.48 26.23 9.77
N TYR A 313 -10.20 25.79 8.56
CA TYR A 313 -9.27 24.69 8.27
C TYR A 313 -7.86 25.02 8.73
N GLU A 314 -7.31 26.19 8.40
CA GLU A 314 -5.97 26.61 8.84
C GLU A 314 -5.85 26.66 10.37
N ARG A 315 -6.88 27.13 11.07
CA ARG A 315 -6.93 27.08 12.53
C ARG A 315 -6.92 25.65 13.07
N ARG A 316 -7.72 24.75 12.48
CA ARG A 316 -7.75 23.33 12.87
C ARG A 316 -6.40 22.65 12.55
N LYS A 317 -5.79 22.96 11.41
CA LYS A 317 -4.47 22.48 11.03
C LYS A 317 -3.41 22.88 12.07
N LEU A 318 -3.43 24.12 12.53
CA LEU A 318 -2.51 24.58 13.59
C LEU A 318 -2.72 23.81 14.89
N ILE A 319 -3.96 23.61 15.34
CA ILE A 319 -4.28 22.82 16.54
C ILE A 319 -3.79 21.36 16.37
N THR A 320 -4.02 20.79 15.19
CA THR A 320 -3.54 19.41 14.88
C THR A 320 -2.01 19.35 14.87
N LEU A 321 -1.35 20.35 14.31
CA LEU A 321 0.12 20.46 14.32
C LEU A 321 0.66 20.49 15.75
N ILE A 322 0.10 21.37 16.60
CA ILE A 322 0.48 21.47 18.01
C ILE A 322 0.26 20.13 18.71
N ARG A 323 -0.91 19.51 18.53
CA ARG A 323 -1.20 18.20 19.11
C ARG A 323 -0.20 17.13 18.65
N ASN A 324 0.06 17.04 17.35
CA ASN A 324 0.99 16.05 16.78
C ASN A 324 2.41 16.26 17.31
N THR A 325 2.85 17.52 17.45
CA THR A 325 4.14 17.87 18.05
C THR A 325 4.21 17.41 19.52
N ILE A 326 3.17 17.69 20.31
CA ILE A 326 3.15 17.30 21.74
C ILE A 326 3.26 15.78 21.93
N VAL A 327 2.65 14.97 21.05
CA VAL A 327 2.65 13.50 21.16
C VAL A 327 3.75 12.82 20.33
N PHE A 328 4.70 13.57 19.78
CA PHE A 328 5.82 13.07 18.97
C PHE A 328 5.34 12.13 17.84
N THR A 329 4.34 12.57 17.08
CA THR A 329 3.68 11.72 16.08
C THR A 329 4.67 11.22 15.01
N ARG A 330 5.56 12.09 14.52
CA ARG A 330 6.50 11.72 13.44
C ARG A 330 7.64 10.85 13.93
N ILE A 331 8.31 11.24 15.00
CA ILE A 331 9.37 10.41 15.61
C ILE A 331 8.84 9.01 15.92
N ARG A 332 7.62 8.92 16.45
CA ARG A 332 7.00 7.63 16.76
C ARG A 332 6.67 6.84 15.51
N THR A 333 6.21 7.48 14.43
CA THR A 333 5.93 6.84 13.14
C THR A 333 7.21 6.30 12.53
N GLU A 334 8.28 7.10 12.44
CA GLU A 334 9.58 6.67 11.90
C GLU A 334 10.17 5.48 12.70
N LEU A 335 10.13 5.55 14.03
CA LEU A 335 10.65 4.46 14.88
C LEU A 335 9.83 3.15 14.77
N ILE A 336 8.52 3.25 14.52
CA ILE A 336 7.65 2.07 14.44
C ILE A 336 7.58 1.53 13.02
N GLU A 337 7.47 2.38 12.01
CA GLU A 337 7.32 2.00 10.61
C GLU A 337 8.64 1.59 9.99
N GLY A 338 9.73 2.33 10.21
CA GLY A 338 11.07 1.98 9.72
C GLY A 338 11.48 0.57 10.12
N ASN A 339 11.35 0.26 11.42
CA ASN A 339 11.66 -1.10 11.92
C ASN A 339 10.70 -2.20 11.42
N ARG A 340 9.49 -1.84 10.99
CA ARG A 340 8.53 -2.84 10.47
C ARG A 340 8.85 -3.25 9.04
N PHE A 341 9.28 -2.32 8.18
CA PHE A 341 9.58 -2.63 6.79
C PHE A 341 10.84 -3.50 6.67
N GLU A 342 11.96 -3.10 7.28
CA GLU A 342 13.21 -3.89 7.25
C GLU A 342 13.02 -5.31 7.80
N LYS A 343 12.36 -5.44 8.96
CA LYS A 343 12.13 -6.76 9.57
C LYS A 343 11.15 -7.62 8.77
N ALA A 344 10.15 -7.01 8.12
CA ALA A 344 9.21 -7.74 7.27
C ALA A 344 9.90 -8.30 6.01
N GLU A 345 10.88 -7.61 5.46
CA GLU A 345 11.65 -8.07 4.30
C GLU A 345 12.53 -9.28 4.64
N GLU A 346 13.28 -9.24 5.75
CA GLU A 346 14.09 -10.36 6.21
C GLU A 346 13.25 -11.61 6.54
N ASP A 347 12.11 -11.40 7.20
CA ASP A 347 11.22 -12.49 7.64
C ASP A 347 10.53 -13.25 6.48
N VAL A 348 10.47 -12.69 5.25
CA VAL A 348 9.74 -13.31 4.11
C VAL A 348 10.64 -13.70 2.94
N PHE A 349 11.95 -13.48 3.04
CA PHE A 349 12.86 -13.78 1.95
C PHE A 349 12.91 -15.26 1.61
N LYS A 350 12.81 -16.13 2.62
CA LYS A 350 12.76 -17.58 2.43
C LYS A 350 11.47 -18.01 1.70
N GLU A 351 10.35 -17.47 2.08
CA GLU A 351 9.06 -17.72 1.43
C GLU A 351 9.04 -17.19 -0.01
N PHE A 352 9.70 -16.06 -0.25
CA PHE A 352 9.90 -15.54 -1.60
C PHE A 352 10.69 -16.52 -2.48
N GLU A 353 11.82 -17.03 -2.01
CA GLU A 353 12.60 -18.06 -2.73
C GLU A 353 11.73 -19.30 -2.99
N GLU A 354 10.98 -19.76 -2.01
CA GLU A 354 10.09 -20.92 -2.14
C GLU A 354 9.01 -20.68 -3.22
N ILE A 355 8.42 -19.47 -3.28
CA ILE A 355 7.46 -19.12 -4.33
C ILE A 355 8.12 -19.16 -5.71
N LEU A 356 9.33 -18.62 -5.87
CA LEU A 356 10.06 -18.69 -7.13
C LEU A 356 10.34 -20.13 -7.57
N MET A 357 10.65 -21.02 -6.62
CA MET A 357 10.83 -22.45 -6.91
C MET A 357 9.50 -23.11 -7.31
N LYS A 358 8.37 -22.72 -6.70
CA LYS A 358 7.02 -23.17 -7.12
C LYS A 358 6.69 -22.72 -8.54
N TYR A 359 6.98 -21.48 -8.93
CA TYR A 359 6.86 -21.02 -10.32
C TYR A 359 7.67 -21.90 -11.28
N LYS A 360 8.95 -22.07 -10.98
CA LYS A 360 9.86 -22.87 -11.80
C LYS A 360 9.35 -24.31 -12.00
N LYS A 361 8.92 -24.95 -10.91
CA LYS A 361 8.35 -26.31 -10.93
C LYS A 361 7.07 -26.36 -11.78
N PHE A 362 6.14 -25.42 -11.54
CA PHE A 362 4.84 -25.37 -12.20
C PHE A 362 4.96 -25.14 -13.71
N LEU A 363 5.85 -24.23 -14.13
CA LEU A 363 6.06 -23.88 -15.53
C LEU A 363 6.87 -24.95 -16.28
N LYS A 364 7.91 -25.51 -15.63
CA LYS A 364 8.71 -26.60 -16.20
C LYS A 364 7.86 -27.83 -16.50
N ALA A 365 6.90 -28.18 -15.64
CA ALA A 365 5.98 -29.30 -15.85
C ALA A 365 5.08 -29.12 -17.08
N LYS A 366 4.99 -27.90 -17.64
CA LYS A 366 4.17 -27.52 -18.80
C LYS A 366 5.02 -27.14 -20.03
N ASP A 367 6.33 -27.34 -19.96
CA ASP A 367 7.29 -26.95 -21.02
C ASP A 367 7.21 -25.45 -21.38
N ILE A 368 7.13 -24.60 -20.34
CA ILE A 368 7.05 -23.14 -20.48
C ILE A 368 8.34 -22.52 -19.95
N ASN A 369 8.94 -21.63 -20.74
CA ASN A 369 10.12 -20.87 -20.31
C ASN A 369 9.73 -19.87 -19.21
N PHE A 370 10.57 -19.77 -18.18
CA PHE A 370 10.40 -18.85 -17.05
C PHE A 370 11.52 -17.83 -17.01
N TYR A 371 11.15 -16.54 -16.99
CA TYR A 371 12.08 -15.44 -16.90
C TYR A 371 11.74 -14.57 -15.70
N PHE A 372 12.75 -14.25 -14.91
CA PHE A 372 12.66 -13.29 -13.82
C PHE A 372 13.36 -12.00 -14.24
N VAL A 373 12.61 -10.90 -14.32
CA VAL A 373 13.08 -9.58 -14.72
C VAL A 373 13.11 -8.69 -13.49
N TYR A 374 14.31 -8.29 -13.09
CA TYR A 374 14.49 -7.39 -11.93
C TYR A 374 14.43 -5.94 -12.39
N LEU A 375 13.53 -5.17 -11.81
CA LEU A 375 13.38 -3.73 -12.00
C LEU A 375 13.93 -3.01 -10.77
N PRO A 376 15.14 -2.46 -10.85
CA PRO A 376 15.77 -1.79 -9.71
C PRO A 376 15.08 -0.47 -9.38
N ASP A 377 15.08 -0.10 -8.09
CA ASP A 377 14.61 1.21 -7.66
C ASP A 377 15.51 2.33 -8.19
N ILE A 378 14.91 3.37 -8.72
CA ILE A 378 15.61 4.55 -9.26
C ILE A 378 16.52 5.22 -8.21
N ARG A 379 16.16 5.12 -6.93
CA ARG A 379 16.96 5.69 -5.83
C ARG A 379 18.36 5.10 -5.74
N ARG A 380 18.58 3.86 -6.19
CA ARG A 380 19.92 3.25 -6.30
C ARG A 380 20.87 4.06 -7.19
N TYR A 381 20.34 4.73 -8.18
CA TYR A 381 21.12 5.49 -9.17
C TYR A 381 21.25 6.96 -8.79
N ILE A 382 20.25 7.54 -8.15
CA ILE A 382 20.25 8.96 -7.76
C ILE A 382 21.16 9.21 -6.54
N ASP A 383 21.17 8.31 -5.56
CA ASP A 383 21.98 8.47 -4.34
C ASP A 383 23.49 8.26 -4.58
N ASN A 384 23.89 7.60 -5.67
CA ASN A 384 25.30 7.45 -6.06
C ASN A 384 25.89 8.68 -6.75
N GLU A 385 25.10 9.62 -7.25
CA GLU A 385 25.58 10.90 -7.79
C GLU A 385 25.88 11.93 -6.69
N LYS A 386 25.51 11.66 -5.45
CA LYS A 386 25.79 12.53 -4.27
C LYS A 386 26.95 12.03 -3.41
N LYS A 387 27.64 10.95 -3.78
CA LYS A 387 28.88 10.48 -3.18
C LYS A 387 30.04 10.77 -4.14
#